data_93ee22bedcdc84f99b4740f41a77d923
#
_entry.id   93ee22bedcdc84f99b4740f41a77d923
#
_cell.length_a   1.000
_cell.length_b   1.000
_cell.length_c   1.000
_cell.angle_alpha   90.00
_cell.angle_beta   90.00
_cell.angle_gamma   90.00
#
_symmetry.space_group_name_H-M   'P 1'
#
loop_
_entity.id
_entity.type
_entity.pdbx_description
1 polymer ?
#
loop_
_entity_poly.entity_id
_entity_poly.type
_entity_poly.pdbx_seq_one_letter_code
_entity_poly.pdbx_strand_id
1 'polypeptide(L)'
;MIKLASLIKEAKSDYEVYHKSYTSAIEAARAYAEKKGYEINNDDAFTKIGMGPRKPSEGKTNRFDIELSKDGKVQRKKLQIQVYGMKNSYELNAYIQ
;
A
#
# COMPACT_ATOMS: atom_id res chain seq x y z
N MET A 1 21.98 -12.60 -6.54
CA MET A 1 21.56 -12.12 -6.02
C MET A 1 21.02 -12.36 -5.87
N ILE A 2 20.93 -12.69 -5.67
CA ILE A 2 20.49 -12.55 -5.29
C ILE A 2 20.13 -12.75 -4.84
N LYS A 3 20.43 -13.40 -4.50
CA LYS A 3 19.83 -13.46 -3.94
C LYS A 3 19.18 -12.91 -3.24
N LEU A 4 19.60 -13.31 -2.78
CA LEU A 4 18.85 -12.21 -2.24
C LEU A 4 17.83 -11.65 -3.21
N ALA A 5 18.22 -11.51 -4.36
CA ALA A 5 17.30 -11.05 -5.37
C ALA A 5 16.07 -11.92 -5.45
N SER A 6 16.22 -13.20 -5.19
CA SER A 6 15.05 -14.05 -5.30
C SER A 6 14.06 -13.84 -4.19
N LEU A 7 14.51 -13.40 -3.02
CA LEU A 7 13.56 -13.08 -1.96
C LEU A 7 12.71 -11.91 -2.35
N ILE A 8 13.31 -10.95 -2.96
CA ILE A 8 12.60 -9.78 -3.38
C ILE A 8 11.57 -10.12 -4.43
N LYS A 9 11.86 -11.11 -5.26
CA LYS A 9 10.91 -11.48 -6.28
C LYS A 9 9.59 -11.95 -5.69
N GLU A 10 9.64 -12.65 -4.60
CA GLU A 10 8.39 -13.12 -4.04
C GLU A 10 7.54 -12.01 -3.54
N ALA A 11 8.14 -11.03 -2.90
CA ALA A 11 7.39 -9.88 -2.46
C ALA A 11 6.78 -9.17 -3.64
N LYS A 12 7.50 -9.07 -4.74
CA LYS A 12 7.00 -8.35 -5.89
C LYS A 12 5.83 -9.03 -6.55
N SER A 13 5.64 -10.32 -6.35
CA SER A 13 4.53 -11.01 -6.98
C SER A 13 3.19 -10.53 -6.45
N ASP A 14 3.15 -9.90 -5.29
CA ASP A 14 1.89 -9.43 -4.71
C ASP A 14 1.51 -8.05 -5.17
N TYR A 15 2.47 -7.21 -5.47
CA TYR A 15 2.21 -5.86 -5.96
C TYR A 15 3.49 -5.28 -6.55
N GLU A 16 3.31 -4.26 -7.37
CA GLU A 16 4.45 -3.53 -7.90
C GLU A 16 4.98 -2.57 -6.85
N VAL A 17 6.29 -2.53 -6.72
CA VAL A 17 6.92 -1.70 -5.69
C VAL A 17 7.10 -0.27 -6.19
N TYR A 18 7.50 -0.08 -7.44
CA TYR A 18 7.81 1.25 -7.96
C TYR A 18 6.72 1.75 -8.87
N HIS A 19 6.32 2.99 -8.65
CA HIS A 19 5.20 3.60 -9.38
C HIS A 19 5.58 4.99 -9.84
N LYS A 20 5.04 5.38 -10.99
CA LYS A 20 5.30 6.71 -11.50
C LYS A 20 4.36 7.74 -10.91
N SER A 21 3.27 7.32 -10.31
CA SER A 21 2.34 8.24 -9.68
C SER A 21 1.95 7.74 -8.29
N TYR A 22 1.58 8.69 -7.45
CA TYR A 22 1.14 8.38 -6.11
C TYR A 22 -0.17 7.57 -6.15
N THR A 23 -1.09 7.97 -7.04
CA THR A 23 -2.36 7.27 -7.18
C THR A 23 -2.14 5.80 -7.54
N SER A 24 -1.21 5.54 -8.46
CA SER A 24 -0.91 4.17 -8.85
C SER A 24 -0.42 3.35 -7.66
N ALA A 25 0.43 3.94 -6.82
CA ALA A 25 0.93 3.24 -5.65
C ALA A 25 -0.20 2.91 -4.68
N ILE A 26 -1.09 3.86 -4.44
CA ILE A 26 -2.22 3.64 -3.53
C ILE A 26 -3.14 2.56 -4.10
N GLU A 27 -3.41 2.59 -5.40
CA GLU A 27 -4.28 1.60 -6.01
C GLU A 27 -3.67 0.21 -5.94
N ALA A 28 -2.35 0.12 -6.10
CA ALA A 28 -1.68 -1.18 -5.99
C ALA A 28 -1.79 -1.74 -4.57
N ALA A 29 -1.70 -0.87 -3.57
CA ALA A 29 -1.85 -1.31 -2.19
C ALA A 29 -3.26 -1.84 -1.93
N ARG A 30 -4.28 -1.15 -2.45
CA ARG A 30 -5.66 -1.58 -2.29
C ARG A 30 -5.89 -2.91 -3.00
N ALA A 31 -5.40 -3.04 -4.22
CA ALA A 31 -5.54 -4.27 -4.97
C ALA A 31 -4.86 -5.45 -4.25
N TYR A 32 -3.74 -5.18 -3.61
CA TYR A 32 -3.04 -6.18 -2.84
C TYR A 32 -3.92 -6.75 -1.72
N ALA A 33 -4.59 -5.87 -0.97
CA ALA A 33 -5.47 -6.33 0.11
C ALA A 33 -6.66 -7.11 -0.45
N GLU A 34 -7.24 -6.64 -1.55
CA GLU A 34 -8.35 -7.33 -2.17
C GLU A 34 -7.94 -8.71 -2.69
N LYS A 35 -6.74 -8.80 -3.24
CA LYS A 35 -6.21 -10.07 -3.71
C LYS A 35 -6.05 -11.06 -2.58
N LYS A 36 -5.76 -10.57 -1.38
CA LYS A 36 -5.65 -11.44 -0.20
C LYS A 36 -7.02 -11.78 0.41
N GLY A 37 -8.10 -11.30 -0.18
CA GLY A 37 -9.45 -11.67 0.25
C GLY A 37 -10.09 -10.70 1.21
N TYR A 38 -9.51 -9.52 1.40
CA TYR A 38 -10.06 -8.53 2.31
C TYR A 38 -10.86 -7.48 1.58
N GLU A 39 -11.83 -6.89 2.29
CA GLU A 39 -12.55 -5.74 1.79
C GLU A 39 -12.01 -4.50 2.50
N ILE A 40 -11.84 -3.43 1.75
CA ILE A 40 -11.29 -2.20 2.28
C ILE A 40 -12.43 -1.28 2.70
N ASN A 41 -12.31 -0.71 3.89
CA ASN A 41 -13.28 0.28 4.34
C ASN A 41 -13.02 1.57 3.56
N ASN A 42 -13.91 1.86 2.59
CA ASN A 42 -13.70 3.00 1.71
C ASN A 42 -13.81 4.35 2.42
N ASP A 43 -14.63 4.43 3.47
CA ASP A 43 -14.74 5.66 4.23
C ASP A 43 -13.44 5.94 4.98
N ASP A 44 -12.88 4.91 5.57
CA ASP A 44 -11.61 5.05 6.28
C ASP A 44 -10.49 5.44 5.32
N ALA A 45 -10.46 4.79 4.16
CA ALA A 45 -9.47 5.09 3.14
C ALA A 45 -9.60 6.52 2.64
N PHE A 46 -10.83 6.97 2.40
CA PHE A 46 -11.06 8.34 1.95
C PHE A 46 -10.57 9.34 2.98
N THR A 47 -10.89 9.09 4.24
CA THR A 47 -10.50 10.01 5.32
C THR A 47 -8.98 10.08 5.45
N LYS A 48 -8.32 8.92 5.45
CA LYS A 48 -6.88 8.88 5.72
C LYS A 48 -6.03 9.23 4.50
N ILE A 49 -6.49 8.88 3.32
CA ILE A 49 -5.71 9.11 2.10
C ILE A 49 -6.27 10.27 1.31
N GLY A 50 -7.57 10.22 1.01
CA GLY A 50 -8.18 11.23 0.16
C GLY A 50 -8.17 12.61 0.78
N MET A 51 -8.43 12.69 2.08
CA MET A 51 -8.41 13.95 2.83
C MET A 51 -7.14 14.11 3.64
N GLY A 52 -6.19 13.22 3.47
CA GLY A 52 -4.97 13.23 4.25
C GLY A 52 -3.87 14.05 3.60
N PRO A 53 -2.62 13.73 3.91
CA PRO A 53 -1.49 14.50 3.39
C PRO A 53 -1.38 14.34 1.89
N ARG A 54 -0.74 15.32 1.28
CA ARG A 54 -0.45 15.25 -0.15
C ARG A 54 0.57 14.17 -0.42
N LYS A 55 0.76 13.85 -1.71
CA LYS A 55 1.79 12.89 -2.08
C LYS A 55 3.12 13.32 -1.47
N PRO A 56 3.93 12.35 -1.08
CA PRO A 56 5.18 12.66 -0.40
C PRO A 56 6.18 13.29 -1.35
N SER A 57 6.90 14.29 -0.85
CA SER A 57 7.98 14.85 -1.63
C SER A 57 9.17 13.92 -1.54
N GLU A 58 10.18 14.22 -2.35
CA GLU A 58 11.38 13.39 -2.41
C GLU A 58 11.98 13.23 -1.02
N GLY A 59 12.25 11.98 -0.64
CA GLY A 59 12.84 11.67 0.65
C GLY A 59 11.85 11.57 1.79
N LYS A 60 10.57 11.75 1.54
CA LYS A 60 9.54 11.68 2.57
C LYS A 60 8.69 10.44 2.38
N THR A 61 8.06 9.99 3.48
CA THR A 61 7.21 8.80 3.44
C THR A 61 5.85 9.13 4.02
N ASN A 62 4.79 8.75 3.31
CA ASN A 62 3.44 8.79 3.86
C ASN A 62 3.08 7.39 4.33
N ARG A 63 2.41 7.32 5.48
CA ARG A 63 2.01 6.04 6.08
C ARG A 63 0.54 6.09 6.42
N PHE A 64 -0.15 4.98 6.13
CA PHE A 64 -1.57 4.86 6.42
C PHE A 64 -1.87 3.47 6.93
N ASP A 65 -2.86 3.36 7.82
CA ASP A 65 -3.41 2.07 8.21
C ASP A 65 -4.91 2.11 7.92
N ILE A 66 -5.37 1.23 7.06
CA ILE A 66 -6.75 1.24 6.56
C ILE A 66 -7.48 0.03 7.10
N GLU A 67 -8.69 0.26 7.61
CA GLU A 67 -9.50 -0.81 8.17
C GLU A 67 -9.90 -1.81 7.10
N LEU A 68 -9.82 -3.09 7.45
CA LEU A 68 -10.17 -4.19 6.58
C LEU A 68 -11.31 -5.00 7.19
N SER A 69 -12.11 -5.62 6.33
CA SER A 69 -13.08 -6.59 6.78
C SER A 69 -12.99 -7.83 5.89
N LYS A 70 -13.54 -8.92 6.38
CA LYS A 70 -13.55 -10.17 5.67
C LYS A 70 -14.82 -10.91 6.06
N ASP A 71 -15.60 -11.34 5.06
CA ASP A 71 -16.85 -12.02 5.31
C ASP A 71 -17.78 -11.19 6.20
N GLY A 72 -17.77 -9.88 5.99
CA GLY A 72 -18.64 -8.98 6.73
C GLY A 72 -18.16 -8.63 8.12
N LYS A 73 -16.96 -9.06 8.52
CA LYS A 73 -16.44 -8.80 9.86
C LYS A 73 -15.21 -7.93 9.79
N VAL A 74 -15.19 -6.90 10.63
CA VAL A 74 -14.01 -6.04 10.75
C VAL A 74 -12.87 -6.86 11.34
N GLN A 75 -11.69 -6.73 10.74
CA GLN A 75 -10.53 -7.48 11.16
C GLN A 75 -9.68 -6.67 12.12
N ARG A 76 -8.92 -7.37 12.97
CA ARG A 76 -7.92 -6.70 13.79
C ARG A 76 -6.79 -6.15 12.95
N LYS A 77 -6.43 -6.93 11.93
CA LYS A 77 -5.35 -6.52 11.03
C LYS A 77 -5.83 -5.40 10.14
N LYS A 78 -4.92 -4.54 9.76
CA LYS A 78 -5.21 -3.43 8.87
C LYS A 78 -4.26 -3.47 7.70
N LEU A 79 -4.66 -2.80 6.63
CA LEU A 79 -3.77 -2.62 5.49
C LEU A 79 -2.81 -1.50 5.82
N GLN A 80 -1.54 -1.84 5.92
CA GLN A 80 -0.48 -0.88 6.17
C GLN A 80 0.08 -0.44 4.83
N ILE A 81 0.06 0.86 4.59
CA ILE A 81 0.55 1.43 3.34
C ILE A 81 1.65 2.42 3.66
N GLN A 82 2.79 2.26 3.02
CA GLN A 82 3.87 3.23 3.12
C GLN A 82 4.30 3.59 1.70
N VAL A 83 4.31 4.88 1.40
CA VAL A 83 4.72 5.35 0.09
C VAL A 83 5.85 6.34 0.28
N TYR A 84 7.01 5.98 -0.23
CA TYR A 84 8.21 6.79 -0.14
C TYR A 84 8.37 7.57 -1.44
N GLY A 85 8.59 8.88 -1.32
CA GLY A 85 8.76 9.74 -2.47
C GLY A 85 10.19 9.71 -2.97
N MET A 86 10.34 9.44 -4.25
CA MET A 86 11.63 9.44 -4.92
C MET A 86 11.64 10.55 -5.95
N LYS A 87 12.76 10.72 -6.64
CA LYS A 87 12.89 11.86 -7.53
C LYS A 87 11.80 11.91 -8.59
N ASN A 88 11.54 10.80 -9.26
CA ASN A 88 10.53 10.77 -10.34
C ASN A 88 9.59 9.59 -10.19
N SER A 89 9.48 9.06 -8.97
CA SER A 89 8.66 7.88 -8.77
C SER A 89 8.35 7.73 -7.29
N TYR A 90 7.62 6.66 -6.97
CA TYR A 90 7.22 6.35 -5.60
C TYR A 90 7.48 4.89 -5.33
N GLU A 91 7.93 4.60 -4.13
CA GLU A 91 8.17 3.23 -3.72
C GLU A 91 7.08 2.82 -2.74
N LEU A 92 6.39 1.74 -3.04
CA LEU A 92 5.29 1.24 -2.22
C LEU A 92 5.76 0.10 -1.34
N ASN A 93 5.36 0.16 -0.08
CA ASN A 93 5.48 -0.98 0.83
C ASN A 93 4.10 -1.20 1.44
N ALA A 94 3.51 -2.35 1.20
CA ALA A 94 2.16 -2.65 1.68
C ALA A 94 2.16 -4.02 2.34
N TYR A 95 1.47 -4.11 3.47
CA TYR A 95 1.35 -5.39 4.18
C TYR A 95 0.11 -5.33 5.07
N ILE A 96 -0.31 -6.51 5.52
CA ILE A 96 -1.49 -6.63 6.37
C ILE A 96 -1.04 -7.10 7.74
N GLN A 97 -1.30 -6.27 8.72
CA GLN A 97 -0.81 -6.57 10.06
C GLN A 97 -1.65 -5.87 11.13
#